data_a203a96125afa88f3ea9efb9a6b324e4
#
_entry.id   a203a96125afa88f3ea9efb9a6b324e4
#
_cell.length_a   1.000
_cell.length_b   1.000
_cell.length_c   1.000
_cell.angle_alpha   90.00
_cell.angle_beta   90.00
_cell.angle_gamma   90.00
#
_symmetry.space_group_name_H-M   'P 1'
#
loop_
_entity.id
_entity.type
_entity.pdbx_description
1 polymer ?
#
loop_
_entity_poly.entity_id
_entity_poly.type
_entity_poly.pdbx_seq_one_letter_code
_entity_poly.pdbx_strand_id
1 'polypeptide(L)'
;MLVTAVRYVDGEPVASGTLDEMRVEPSERTELNRFVWAGLIDPTPAELDEVIAHFALHPLAAEDAHRSHQRPKAERYGEWLFVVLRTAAYLDAPETIEFGEIQLFASPHAVVVIRRGQPAALHGVRARLEADASSLRSGSVAVVHAVIDEVVDGYERCLAGLDDDVSEVELEVFADDHPTSERVVGRGYFLQRELLGLHRALHPLALAVTHLRTDSLVTSAPEWDAYFRDVDDHLARQQDQVSTL
;
A
#
# COMPACT_ATOMS: atom_id res chain seq x y z
N MET A 1 -7.73 8.02 13.85
CA MET A 1 -8.40 7.14 14.86
C MET A 1 -7.79 5.74 14.79
N LEU A 2 -7.31 5.21 15.93
CA LEU A 2 -6.91 3.81 16.03
C LEU A 2 -8.15 2.95 15.73
N VAL A 3 -8.05 2.12 14.68
CA VAL A 3 -9.19 1.28 14.26
C VAL A 3 -9.17 -0.04 15.00
N THR A 4 -7.98 -0.64 15.12
CA THR A 4 -7.81 -1.91 15.83
C THR A 4 -6.32 -2.22 16.01
N ALA A 5 -6.00 -2.87 17.13
CA ALA A 5 -4.73 -3.56 17.33
C ALA A 5 -5.04 -5.02 17.68
N VAL A 6 -4.38 -5.94 17.00
CA VAL A 6 -4.57 -7.39 17.18
C VAL A 6 -3.22 -8.04 17.37
N ARG A 7 -3.13 -8.94 18.36
CA ARG A 7 -1.95 -9.78 18.60
C ARG A 7 -2.15 -11.13 17.95
N TYR A 8 -1.15 -11.55 17.21
CA TYR A 8 -1.10 -12.86 16.55
C TYR A 8 -0.02 -13.73 17.20
N VAL A 9 -0.32 -15.02 17.33
CA VAL A 9 0.60 -16.06 17.75
C VAL A 9 0.40 -17.25 16.83
N ASP A 10 1.46 -17.75 16.20
CA ASP A 10 1.41 -18.85 15.24
C ASP A 10 0.39 -18.66 14.10
N GLY A 11 0.18 -17.40 13.70
CA GLY A 11 -0.78 -17.03 12.64
C GLY A 11 -2.21 -16.85 13.10
N GLU A 12 -2.53 -17.12 14.37
CA GLU A 12 -3.88 -17.00 14.91
C GLU A 12 -4.06 -15.72 15.72
N PRO A 13 -5.18 -14.99 15.60
CA PRO A 13 -5.48 -13.84 16.43
C PRO A 13 -5.82 -14.30 17.87
N VAL A 14 -5.04 -13.84 18.84
CA VAL A 14 -5.20 -14.26 20.24
C VAL A 14 -5.74 -13.16 21.17
N ALA A 15 -5.59 -11.91 20.79
CA ALA A 15 -6.13 -10.76 21.53
C ALA A 15 -6.34 -9.56 20.60
N SER A 16 -7.35 -8.76 20.91
CA SER A 16 -7.59 -7.47 20.25
C SER A 16 -7.94 -6.41 21.29
N GLY A 17 -7.48 -5.17 21.12
CA GLY A 17 -7.74 -4.12 22.08
C GLY A 17 -6.99 -2.83 21.78
N THR A 18 -6.72 -2.06 22.83
CA THR A 18 -5.94 -0.83 22.78
C THR A 18 -4.44 -1.11 22.57
N LEU A 19 -3.68 -0.09 22.20
CA LEU A 19 -2.22 -0.22 22.04
C LEU A 19 -1.54 -0.67 23.34
N ASP A 20 -1.96 -0.13 24.48
CA ASP A 20 -1.36 -0.47 25.79
C ASP A 20 -1.57 -1.96 26.14
N GLU A 21 -2.76 -2.52 25.84
CA GLU A 21 -3.05 -3.93 26.02
C GLU A 21 -2.26 -4.84 25.05
N MET A 22 -1.81 -4.28 23.93
CA MET A 22 -1.05 -4.98 22.89
C MET A 22 0.47 -4.79 23.01
N ARG A 23 0.96 -4.21 24.10
CA ARG A 23 2.41 -4.03 24.33
C ARG A 23 3.11 -5.39 24.27
N VAL A 24 4.16 -5.46 23.47
CA VAL A 24 5.05 -6.63 23.41
C VAL A 24 6.21 -6.42 24.38
N GLU A 25 6.26 -7.22 25.42
CA GLU A 25 7.34 -7.16 26.38
C GLU A 25 8.69 -7.58 25.77
N PRO A 26 9.82 -7.02 26.23
CA PRO A 26 11.14 -7.38 25.68
C PRO A 26 11.45 -8.88 25.69
N SER A 27 10.94 -9.60 26.70
CA SER A 27 11.08 -11.06 26.81
C SER A 27 10.31 -11.83 25.73
N GLU A 28 9.22 -11.27 25.21
CA GLU A 28 8.37 -11.87 24.19
C GLU A 28 8.93 -11.64 22.76
N ARG A 29 9.86 -10.67 22.60
CA ARG A 29 10.50 -10.34 21.31
C ARG A 29 11.43 -11.43 20.77
N THR A 30 11.69 -12.47 21.53
CA THR A 30 12.48 -13.62 21.08
C THR A 30 11.65 -14.70 20.38
N GLU A 31 10.33 -14.61 20.45
CA GLU A 31 9.40 -15.56 19.83
C GLU A 31 9.07 -15.08 18.40
N LEU A 32 9.61 -15.78 17.40
CA LEU A 32 9.51 -15.40 15.97
C LEU A 32 8.08 -15.38 15.40
N ASN A 33 7.15 -16.11 16.02
CA ASN A 33 5.80 -16.29 15.51
C ASN A 33 4.77 -15.41 16.23
N ARG A 34 5.23 -14.35 16.94
CA ARG A 34 4.37 -13.44 17.69
C ARG A 34 4.56 -12.00 17.22
N PHE A 35 3.50 -11.37 16.77
CA PHE A 35 3.52 -9.96 16.39
C PHE A 35 2.19 -9.25 16.66
N VAL A 36 2.23 -7.92 16.69
CA VAL A 36 1.05 -7.06 16.79
C VAL A 36 0.80 -6.37 15.46
N TRP A 37 -0.43 -6.38 14.98
CA TRP A 37 -0.85 -5.61 13.82
C TRP A 37 -1.80 -4.49 14.25
N ALA A 38 -1.33 -3.24 14.20
CA ALA A 38 -2.11 -2.03 14.48
C ALA A 38 -2.50 -1.32 13.17
N GLY A 39 -3.75 -0.85 13.10
CA GLY A 39 -4.28 -0.10 11.96
C GLY A 39 -4.86 1.25 12.41
N LEU A 40 -4.49 2.32 11.71
CA LEU A 40 -5.01 3.67 11.90
C LEU A 40 -5.62 4.19 10.60
N ILE A 41 -6.70 4.95 10.72
CA ILE A 41 -7.31 5.68 9.60
C ILE A 41 -7.33 7.16 9.96
N ASP A 42 -6.75 7.98 9.09
CA ASP A 42 -6.68 9.44 9.22
C ASP A 42 -6.38 9.88 10.67
N PRO A 43 -5.26 9.40 11.28
CA PRO A 43 -4.97 9.73 12.67
C PRO A 43 -4.71 11.21 12.84
N THR A 44 -5.16 11.75 13.97
CA THR A 44 -4.72 13.06 14.43
C THR A 44 -3.24 13.04 14.79
N PRO A 45 -2.54 14.19 14.81
CA PRO A 45 -1.15 14.25 15.26
C PRO A 45 -0.92 13.60 16.65
N ALA A 46 -1.83 13.82 17.59
CA ALA A 46 -1.72 13.24 18.93
C ALA A 46 -1.84 11.71 18.94
N GLU A 47 -2.78 11.14 18.17
CA GLU A 47 -2.91 9.68 18.01
C GLU A 47 -1.66 9.08 17.36
N LEU A 48 -1.06 9.80 16.41
CA LEU A 48 0.18 9.36 15.77
C LEU A 48 1.37 9.42 16.75
N ASP A 49 1.46 10.47 17.57
CA ASP A 49 2.49 10.59 18.60
C ASP A 49 2.40 9.45 19.64
N GLU A 50 1.19 9.03 20.02
CA GLU A 50 0.96 7.88 20.89
C GLU A 50 1.52 6.59 20.27
N VAL A 51 1.26 6.35 19.00
CA VAL A 51 1.77 5.17 18.25
C VAL A 51 3.29 5.22 18.14
N ILE A 52 3.85 6.38 17.79
CA ILE A 52 5.31 6.60 17.68
C ILE A 52 5.99 6.28 19.03
N ALA A 53 5.42 6.79 20.12
CA ALA A 53 5.96 6.55 21.47
C ALA A 53 5.81 5.08 21.90
N HIS A 54 4.64 4.47 21.64
CA HIS A 54 4.36 3.08 22.00
C HIS A 54 5.31 2.09 21.35
N PHE A 55 5.56 2.24 20.04
CA PHE A 55 6.44 1.36 19.26
C PHE A 55 7.90 1.85 19.24
N ALA A 56 8.23 2.95 19.90
CA ALA A 56 9.55 3.58 19.90
C ALA A 56 10.11 3.74 18.47
N LEU A 57 9.29 4.28 17.56
CA LEU A 57 9.69 4.47 16.18
C LEU A 57 10.86 5.46 16.08
N HIS A 58 11.72 5.25 15.09
CA HIS A 58 12.88 6.09 14.88
C HIS A 58 12.48 7.56 14.61
N PRO A 59 13.15 8.59 15.19
CA PRO A 59 12.74 9.99 15.03
C PRO A 59 12.57 10.47 13.58
N LEU A 60 13.43 10.04 12.65
CA LEU A 60 13.30 10.38 11.23
C LEU A 60 12.08 9.72 10.59
N ALA A 61 11.78 8.47 10.94
CA ALA A 61 10.59 7.80 10.47
C ALA A 61 9.32 8.41 11.07
N ALA A 62 9.37 8.86 12.32
CA ALA A 62 8.31 9.60 12.99
C ALA A 62 8.04 10.97 12.30
N GLU A 63 9.09 11.71 11.96
CA GLU A 63 8.98 12.96 11.19
C GLU A 63 8.30 12.71 9.84
N ASP A 64 8.69 11.65 9.14
CA ASP A 64 8.07 11.27 7.87
C ASP A 64 6.61 10.82 8.04
N ALA A 65 6.28 10.14 9.15
CA ALA A 65 4.90 9.73 9.43
C ALA A 65 3.94 10.92 9.59
N HIS A 66 4.40 12.06 10.07
CA HIS A 66 3.61 13.28 10.16
C HIS A 66 3.41 13.99 8.82
N ARG A 67 4.27 13.70 7.83
CA ARG A 67 4.16 14.27 6.48
C ARG A 67 3.24 13.39 5.63
N SER A 68 2.28 14.00 4.98
CA SER A 68 1.45 13.36 3.96
C SER A 68 1.92 13.69 2.55
N HIS A 69 1.38 12.98 1.55
CA HIS A 69 1.66 13.18 0.12
C HIS A 69 3.11 12.89 -0.27
N GLN A 70 3.70 11.89 0.38
CA GLN A 70 5.01 11.40 0.00
C GLN A 70 4.91 10.51 -1.25
N ARG A 71 6.04 10.43 -1.98
CA ARG A 71 6.15 9.43 -3.04
C ARG A 71 6.45 8.06 -2.43
N PRO A 72 6.05 6.97 -3.09
CA PRO A 72 6.39 5.62 -2.64
C PRO A 72 7.88 5.44 -2.39
N LYS A 73 8.21 4.80 -1.27
CA LYS A 73 9.58 4.50 -0.85
C LYS A 73 9.61 3.36 0.16
N ALA A 74 10.76 2.69 0.30
CA ALA A 74 11.04 1.74 1.35
C ALA A 74 12.40 2.09 1.98
N GLU A 75 12.44 2.28 3.30
CA GLU A 75 13.63 2.71 4.04
C GLU A 75 13.73 1.96 5.37
N ARG A 76 14.95 1.61 5.76
CA ARG A 76 15.22 0.92 7.03
C ARG A 76 15.70 1.91 8.10
N TYR A 77 15.03 1.90 9.25
CA TYR A 77 15.38 2.67 10.44
C TYR A 77 15.57 1.74 11.65
N GLY A 78 16.79 1.26 11.86
CA GLY A 78 17.07 0.28 12.90
C GLY A 78 16.34 -1.05 12.64
N GLU A 79 15.50 -1.48 13.59
CA GLU A 79 14.65 -2.67 13.42
C GLU A 79 13.40 -2.44 12.56
N TRP A 80 13.06 -1.19 12.26
CA TRP A 80 11.86 -0.83 11.54
C TRP A 80 12.09 -0.65 10.04
N LEU A 81 11.36 -1.38 9.23
CA LEU A 81 11.15 -1.09 7.83
C LEU A 81 10.00 -0.08 7.71
N PHE A 82 10.27 1.05 7.10
CA PHE A 82 9.25 2.05 6.78
C PHE A 82 8.94 2.04 5.29
N VAL A 83 7.66 1.86 4.94
CA VAL A 83 7.20 1.83 3.55
C VAL A 83 6.10 2.86 3.37
N VAL A 84 6.23 3.69 2.33
CA VAL A 84 5.19 4.60 1.89
C VAL A 84 4.65 4.09 0.56
N LEU A 85 3.33 3.94 0.50
CA LEU A 85 2.60 3.51 -0.68
C LEU A 85 1.58 4.59 -1.06
N ARG A 86 1.34 4.75 -2.34
CA ARG A 86 0.26 5.61 -2.84
C ARG A 86 -0.84 4.71 -3.37
N THR A 87 -2.01 4.73 -2.76
CA THR A 87 -3.17 3.97 -3.26
C THR A 87 -3.84 4.71 -4.41
N ALA A 88 -4.54 3.97 -5.28
CA ALA A 88 -5.33 4.53 -6.36
C ALA A 88 -6.68 3.81 -6.44
N ALA A 89 -7.74 4.56 -6.70
CA ALA A 89 -9.08 4.06 -6.94
C ALA A 89 -9.68 4.79 -8.15
N TYR A 90 -10.09 4.04 -9.16
CA TYR A 90 -10.74 4.60 -10.34
C TYR A 90 -12.21 4.90 -10.04
N LEU A 91 -12.66 6.07 -10.45
CA LEU A 91 -14.04 6.52 -10.38
C LEU A 91 -14.59 6.70 -11.80
N ASP A 92 -15.43 5.76 -12.21
CA ASP A 92 -15.99 5.66 -13.56
C ASP A 92 -16.75 6.92 -13.99
N ALA A 93 -17.72 7.41 -13.19
CA ALA A 93 -18.53 8.54 -13.58
C ALA A 93 -17.77 9.85 -13.83
N PRO A 94 -16.76 10.28 -13.04
CA PRO A 94 -15.90 11.42 -13.35
C PRO A 94 -14.68 11.05 -14.19
N GLU A 95 -14.44 9.77 -14.54
CA GLU A 95 -13.26 9.27 -15.26
C GLU A 95 -11.95 9.72 -14.61
N THR A 96 -11.86 9.60 -13.29
CA THR A 96 -10.72 10.12 -12.50
C THR A 96 -10.17 9.09 -11.54
N ILE A 97 -8.91 9.28 -11.16
CA ILE A 97 -8.26 8.47 -10.13
C ILE A 97 -8.20 9.26 -8.82
N GLU A 98 -8.80 8.71 -7.78
CA GLU A 98 -8.57 9.17 -6.42
C GLU A 98 -7.35 8.47 -5.82
N PHE A 99 -6.42 9.28 -5.32
CA PHE A 99 -5.22 8.79 -4.66
C PHE A 99 -5.33 8.92 -3.14
N GLY A 100 -4.84 7.90 -2.45
CA GLY A 100 -4.60 7.92 -1.01
C GLY A 100 -3.15 7.57 -0.68
N GLU A 101 -2.85 7.46 0.60
CA GLU A 101 -1.52 7.11 1.10
C GLU A 101 -1.61 6.05 2.19
N ILE A 102 -0.70 5.09 2.14
CA ILE A 102 -0.45 4.14 3.21
C ILE A 102 0.98 4.33 3.68
N GLN A 103 1.16 4.49 4.98
CA GLN A 103 2.45 4.44 5.64
C GLN A 103 2.47 3.16 6.49
N LEU A 104 3.46 2.32 6.27
CA LEU A 104 3.60 1.05 6.92
C LEU A 104 4.94 1.00 7.65
N PHE A 105 4.89 0.67 8.95
CA PHE A 105 6.06 0.36 9.75
C PHE A 105 6.02 -1.13 10.08
N ALA A 106 7.07 -1.86 9.76
CA ALA A 106 7.16 -3.27 10.02
C ALA A 106 8.48 -3.62 10.72
N SER A 107 8.36 -4.44 11.75
CA SER A 107 9.48 -5.10 12.43
C SER A 107 9.12 -6.59 12.60
N PRO A 108 10.03 -7.45 13.04
CA PRO A 108 9.67 -8.85 13.32
C PRO A 108 8.50 -9.03 14.29
N HIS A 109 8.24 -8.00 15.15
CA HIS A 109 7.29 -8.11 16.26
C HIS A 109 6.06 -7.23 16.14
N ALA A 110 6.02 -6.32 15.16
CA ALA A 110 4.88 -5.45 14.97
C ALA A 110 4.77 -4.93 13.54
N VAL A 111 3.52 -4.70 13.11
CA VAL A 111 3.18 -3.96 11.91
C VAL A 111 2.21 -2.85 12.29
N VAL A 112 2.52 -1.63 11.90
CA VAL A 112 1.64 -0.46 12.02
C VAL A 112 1.28 0.01 10.62
N VAL A 113 -0.01 0.05 10.30
CA VAL A 113 -0.53 0.50 9.01
C VAL A 113 -1.34 1.77 9.22
N ILE A 114 -0.85 2.88 8.68
CA ILE A 114 -1.52 4.18 8.72
C ILE A 114 -2.09 4.45 7.33
N ARG A 115 -3.40 4.68 7.24
CA ARG A 115 -4.11 4.99 5.98
C ARG A 115 -4.56 6.44 5.99
N ARG A 116 -4.36 7.14 4.87
CA ARG A 116 -4.81 8.52 4.67
C ARG A 116 -5.53 8.67 3.33
N GLY A 117 -6.65 9.38 3.34
CA GLY A 117 -7.49 9.54 2.15
C GLY A 117 -8.32 8.29 1.86
N GLN A 118 -8.36 7.82 0.63
CA GLN A 118 -9.21 6.70 0.22
C GLN A 118 -8.87 5.39 0.98
N PRO A 119 -9.66 4.99 1.97
CA PRO A 119 -9.36 3.84 2.81
C PRO A 119 -9.77 2.50 2.20
N ALA A 120 -10.49 2.52 1.05
CA ALA A 120 -11.08 1.33 0.46
C ALA A 120 -10.03 0.28 0.01
N ALA A 121 -8.81 0.72 -0.29
CA ALA A 121 -7.76 -0.13 -0.82
C ALA A 121 -7.40 -1.33 0.07
N LEU A 122 -7.52 -1.23 1.40
CA LEU A 122 -7.19 -2.32 2.32
C LEU A 122 -8.41 -3.03 2.90
N HIS A 123 -9.59 -2.82 2.30
CA HIS A 123 -10.79 -3.52 2.76
C HIS A 123 -10.65 -5.03 2.52
N GLY A 124 -10.71 -5.80 3.60
CA GLY A 124 -10.63 -7.25 3.54
C GLY A 124 -9.22 -7.85 3.56
N VAL A 125 -8.13 -7.07 3.43
CA VAL A 125 -6.76 -7.61 3.51
C VAL A 125 -6.54 -8.39 4.81
N ARG A 126 -6.91 -7.82 5.95
CA ARG A 126 -6.80 -8.52 7.24
C ARG A 126 -7.64 -9.80 7.27
N ALA A 127 -8.91 -9.72 6.86
CA ALA A 127 -9.79 -10.89 6.86
C ALA A 127 -9.28 -12.00 5.92
N ARG A 128 -8.69 -11.68 4.77
CA ARG A 128 -8.06 -12.66 3.88
C ARG A 128 -6.87 -13.34 4.55
N LEU A 129 -5.99 -12.57 5.20
CA LEU A 129 -4.83 -13.13 5.90
C LEU A 129 -5.27 -13.96 7.13
N GLU A 130 -6.28 -13.54 7.87
CA GLU A 130 -6.83 -14.32 9.01
C GLU A 130 -7.52 -15.61 8.57
N ALA A 131 -8.04 -15.66 7.35
CA ALA A 131 -8.57 -16.90 6.76
C ALA A 131 -7.46 -17.88 6.31
N ASP A 132 -6.23 -17.38 6.15
CA ASP A 132 -5.03 -18.17 5.83
C ASP A 132 -3.96 -18.02 6.94
N ALA A 133 -4.18 -18.74 8.05
CA ALA A 133 -3.25 -18.75 9.18
C ALA A 133 -1.84 -19.21 8.79
N SER A 134 -1.68 -19.96 7.68
CA SER A 134 -0.37 -20.42 7.21
C SER A 134 0.51 -19.23 6.75
N SER A 135 -0.07 -18.27 6.06
CA SER A 135 0.62 -17.03 5.66
C SER A 135 0.98 -16.17 6.87
N LEU A 136 0.06 -15.99 7.82
CA LEU A 136 0.32 -15.20 9.03
C LEU A 136 1.37 -15.82 9.98
N ARG A 137 1.68 -17.11 9.86
CA ARG A 137 2.81 -17.72 10.60
C ARG A 137 4.16 -17.14 10.20
N SER A 138 4.28 -16.61 9.00
CA SER A 138 5.48 -15.89 8.56
C SER A 138 5.61 -14.50 9.22
N GLY A 139 4.65 -14.10 10.05
CA GLY A 139 4.69 -12.86 10.81
C GLY A 139 4.45 -11.61 9.97
N SER A 140 5.16 -10.55 10.29
CA SER A 140 4.96 -9.22 9.70
C SER A 140 5.23 -9.16 8.19
N VAL A 141 6.09 -10.02 7.64
CA VAL A 141 6.37 -10.06 6.18
C VAL A 141 5.12 -10.38 5.36
N ALA A 142 4.25 -11.27 5.86
CA ALA A 142 2.97 -11.58 5.21
C ALA A 142 2.05 -10.35 5.11
N VAL A 143 2.00 -9.55 6.17
CA VAL A 143 1.20 -8.31 6.18
C VAL A 143 1.80 -7.27 5.23
N VAL A 144 3.13 -7.11 5.23
CA VAL A 144 3.82 -6.19 4.30
C VAL A 144 3.50 -6.55 2.85
N HIS A 145 3.65 -7.84 2.49
CA HIS A 145 3.33 -8.32 1.15
C HIS A 145 1.86 -8.04 0.80
N ALA A 146 0.91 -8.49 1.62
CA ALA A 146 -0.50 -8.39 1.32
C ALA A 146 -1.00 -6.93 1.18
N VAL A 147 -0.38 -5.99 1.91
CA VAL A 147 -0.69 -4.56 1.77
C VAL A 147 -0.15 -4.01 0.45
N ILE A 148 1.07 -4.39 0.04
CA ILE A 148 1.66 -3.94 -1.22
C ILE A 148 0.91 -4.54 -2.41
N ASP A 149 0.62 -5.83 -2.38
CA ASP A 149 -0.12 -6.58 -3.38
C ASP A 149 -1.49 -5.95 -3.66
N GLU A 150 -2.28 -5.67 -2.61
CA GLU A 150 -3.57 -4.98 -2.74
C GLU A 150 -3.46 -3.58 -3.38
N VAL A 151 -2.38 -2.85 -3.09
CA VAL A 151 -2.14 -1.54 -3.72
C VAL A 151 -1.83 -1.71 -5.21
N VAL A 152 -1.04 -2.71 -5.57
CA VAL A 152 -0.69 -3.02 -6.97
C VAL A 152 -1.92 -3.51 -7.77
N ASP A 153 -2.76 -4.35 -7.17
CA ASP A 153 -4.07 -4.72 -7.74
C ASP A 153 -4.98 -3.50 -7.95
N GLY A 154 -4.91 -2.52 -7.06
CA GLY A 154 -5.61 -1.24 -7.22
C GLY A 154 -5.21 -0.50 -8.48
N TYR A 155 -3.93 -0.51 -8.84
CA TYR A 155 -3.45 0.11 -10.06
C TYR A 155 -3.93 -0.61 -11.32
N GLU A 156 -4.00 -1.95 -11.30
CA GLU A 156 -4.53 -2.73 -12.43
C GLU A 156 -5.98 -2.33 -12.73
N ARG A 157 -6.81 -2.20 -11.69
CA ARG A 157 -8.20 -1.73 -11.83
C ARG A 157 -8.29 -0.31 -12.42
N CYS A 158 -7.39 0.60 -11.98
CA CYS A 158 -7.31 1.95 -12.55
C CYS A 158 -6.90 1.95 -14.02
N LEU A 159 -5.93 1.13 -14.39
CA LEU A 159 -5.46 0.99 -15.77
C LEU A 159 -6.55 0.45 -16.69
N ALA A 160 -7.32 -0.55 -16.23
CA ALA A 160 -8.44 -1.09 -17.01
C ALA A 160 -9.49 -0.01 -17.30
N GLY A 161 -9.89 0.80 -16.29
CA GLY A 161 -10.85 1.89 -16.50
C GLY A 161 -10.32 2.98 -17.44
N LEU A 162 -9.05 3.37 -17.31
CA LEU A 162 -8.44 4.36 -18.20
C LEU A 162 -8.29 3.85 -19.63
N ASP A 163 -8.01 2.56 -19.84
CA ASP A 163 -7.91 1.94 -21.17
C ASP A 163 -9.26 1.95 -21.89
N ASP A 164 -10.33 1.64 -21.17
CA ASP A 164 -11.70 1.73 -21.68
C ASP A 164 -12.03 3.18 -22.11
N ASP A 165 -11.72 4.19 -21.26
CA ASP A 165 -11.97 5.60 -21.56
C ASP A 165 -11.14 6.12 -22.74
N VAL A 166 -9.86 5.73 -22.84
CA VAL A 166 -9.01 6.09 -23.98
C VAL A 166 -9.57 5.50 -25.26
N SER A 167 -9.99 4.22 -25.25
CA SER A 167 -10.63 3.57 -26.39
C SER A 167 -11.91 4.29 -26.84
N GLU A 168 -12.74 4.77 -25.89
CA GLU A 168 -13.93 5.55 -26.21
C GLU A 168 -13.58 6.89 -26.88
N VAL A 169 -12.57 7.61 -26.35
CA VAL A 169 -12.10 8.87 -26.95
C VAL A 169 -11.57 8.63 -28.37
N GLU A 170 -10.83 7.55 -28.59
CA GLU A 170 -10.35 7.18 -29.94
C GLU A 170 -11.50 6.96 -30.92
N LEU A 171 -12.54 6.22 -30.50
CA LEU A 171 -13.73 6.00 -31.33
C LEU A 171 -14.45 7.31 -31.63
N GLU A 172 -14.57 8.23 -30.67
CA GLU A 172 -15.17 9.55 -30.88
C GLU A 172 -14.35 10.42 -31.86
N VAL A 173 -13.00 10.35 -31.82
CA VAL A 173 -12.10 11.09 -32.71
C VAL A 173 -12.20 10.62 -34.16
N PHE A 174 -12.35 9.31 -34.39
CA PHE A 174 -12.40 8.70 -35.70
C PHE A 174 -13.80 8.52 -36.26
N ALA A 175 -14.85 8.97 -35.59
CA ALA A 175 -16.20 8.96 -36.10
C ALA A 175 -16.33 9.92 -37.32
N ASP A 176 -16.69 9.40 -38.49
CA ASP A 176 -16.63 10.07 -39.80
C ASP A 176 -17.56 11.29 -39.94
N ASP A 177 -18.53 11.53 -39.05
CA ASP A 177 -19.61 12.48 -39.29
C ASP A 177 -19.47 13.87 -38.62
N HIS A 178 -18.45 14.08 -37.75
CA HIS A 178 -18.30 15.38 -37.06
C HIS A 178 -16.83 15.76 -36.86
N PRO A 179 -16.49 17.07 -37.03
CA PRO A 179 -15.16 17.53 -36.63
C PRO A 179 -14.94 17.28 -35.13
N THR A 180 -13.74 16.81 -34.77
CA THR A 180 -13.33 16.57 -33.37
C THR A 180 -13.72 17.77 -32.51
N SER A 181 -14.62 17.58 -31.58
CA SER A 181 -15.13 18.66 -30.73
C SER A 181 -14.13 19.06 -29.67
N GLU A 182 -14.17 20.33 -29.21
CA GLU A 182 -13.34 20.78 -28.07
C GLU A 182 -13.56 19.90 -26.82
N ARG A 183 -14.73 19.30 -26.67
CA ARG A 183 -15.07 18.36 -25.60
C ARG A 183 -14.18 17.09 -25.66
N VAL A 184 -14.04 16.49 -26.83
CA VAL A 184 -13.26 15.27 -27.04
C VAL A 184 -11.77 15.54 -26.79
N VAL A 185 -11.26 16.66 -27.32
CA VAL A 185 -9.88 17.10 -27.06
C VAL A 185 -9.66 17.32 -25.54
N GLY A 186 -10.62 17.97 -24.88
CA GLY A 186 -10.55 18.21 -23.43
C GLY A 186 -10.53 16.91 -22.63
N ARG A 187 -11.37 15.92 -23.01
CA ARG A 187 -11.41 14.59 -22.37
C ARG A 187 -10.06 13.87 -22.54
N GLY A 188 -9.46 13.87 -23.73
CA GLY A 188 -8.14 13.28 -23.97
C GLY A 188 -7.03 13.89 -23.09
N TYR A 189 -6.98 15.23 -22.97
CA TYR A 189 -6.04 15.90 -22.05
C TYR A 189 -6.29 15.55 -20.59
N PHE A 190 -7.54 15.37 -20.19
CA PHE A 190 -7.89 14.97 -18.84
C PHE A 190 -7.38 13.56 -18.53
N LEU A 191 -7.65 12.58 -19.40
CA LEU A 191 -7.19 11.21 -19.26
C LEU A 191 -5.65 11.11 -19.24
N GLN A 192 -4.96 11.89 -20.12
CA GLN A 192 -3.50 11.97 -20.09
C GLN A 192 -2.98 12.45 -18.72
N ARG A 193 -3.67 13.39 -18.06
CA ARG A 193 -3.29 13.84 -16.72
C ARG A 193 -3.45 12.74 -15.67
N GLU A 194 -4.53 11.95 -15.75
CA GLU A 194 -4.77 10.83 -14.85
C GLU A 194 -3.70 9.73 -15.04
N LEU A 195 -3.35 9.39 -16.28
CA LEU A 195 -2.25 8.47 -16.62
C LEU A 195 -0.91 8.94 -16.05
N LEU A 196 -0.60 10.23 -16.17
CA LEU A 196 0.61 10.80 -15.57
C LEU A 196 0.59 10.72 -14.03
N GLY A 197 -0.60 10.85 -13.41
CA GLY A 197 -0.80 10.66 -11.98
C GLY A 197 -0.45 9.23 -11.55
N LEU A 198 -0.93 8.25 -12.29
CA LEU A 198 -0.69 6.82 -12.05
C LEU A 198 0.78 6.45 -12.28
N HIS A 199 1.40 6.95 -13.36
CA HIS A 199 2.83 6.75 -13.63
C HIS A 199 3.71 7.26 -12.45
N ARG A 200 3.36 8.42 -11.85
CA ARG A 200 4.06 8.97 -10.68
C ARG A 200 3.89 8.15 -9.40
N ALA A 201 2.87 7.30 -9.34
CA ALA A 201 2.69 6.35 -8.24
C ALA A 201 3.45 5.03 -8.51
N LEU A 202 3.34 4.48 -9.72
CA LEU A 202 3.93 3.19 -10.11
C LEU A 202 5.46 3.20 -10.12
N HIS A 203 6.08 4.18 -10.75
CA HIS A 203 7.53 4.16 -10.96
C HIS A 203 8.34 4.18 -9.63
N PRO A 204 8.05 5.04 -8.64
CA PRO A 204 8.74 4.98 -7.36
C PRO A 204 8.42 3.70 -6.57
N LEU A 205 7.21 3.14 -6.72
CA LEU A 205 6.83 1.90 -6.03
C LEU A 205 7.65 0.71 -6.52
N ALA A 206 7.88 0.57 -7.82
CA ALA A 206 8.73 -0.49 -8.36
C ALA A 206 10.15 -0.43 -7.79
N LEU A 207 10.73 0.77 -7.66
CA LEU A 207 12.03 0.95 -7.01
C LEU A 207 11.98 0.57 -5.53
N ALA A 208 10.90 0.94 -4.83
CA ALA A 208 10.71 0.61 -3.41
C ALA A 208 10.60 -0.90 -3.20
N VAL A 209 9.86 -1.65 -4.04
CA VAL A 209 9.72 -3.10 -3.97
C VAL A 209 11.06 -3.79 -4.25
N THR A 210 11.82 -3.33 -5.23
CA THR A 210 13.18 -3.85 -5.51
C THR A 210 14.10 -3.70 -4.28
N HIS A 211 14.08 -2.57 -3.59
CA HIS A 211 14.84 -2.37 -2.35
C HIS A 211 14.33 -3.26 -1.22
N LEU A 212 13.02 -3.39 -1.08
CA LEU A 212 12.37 -4.17 -0.05
C LEU A 212 12.76 -5.66 -0.12
N ARG A 213 12.92 -6.23 -1.32
CA ARG A 213 13.39 -7.60 -1.51
C ARG A 213 14.79 -7.87 -0.94
N THR A 214 15.61 -6.84 -0.80
CA THR A 214 16.94 -6.93 -0.18
C THR A 214 16.92 -6.63 1.32
N ASP A 215 15.77 -6.24 1.86
CA ASP A 215 15.62 -5.91 3.27
C ASP A 215 15.68 -7.16 4.17
N SER A 216 16.20 -6.99 5.38
CA SER A 216 16.37 -8.09 6.34
C SER A 216 15.04 -8.75 6.72
N LEU A 217 13.93 -8.03 6.73
CA LEU A 217 12.62 -8.58 7.03
C LEU A 217 12.19 -9.61 5.97
N VAL A 218 12.43 -9.32 4.70
CA VAL A 218 12.10 -10.21 3.58
C VAL A 218 13.11 -11.32 3.44
N THR A 219 14.42 -11.00 3.52
CA THR A 219 15.50 -12.01 3.35
C THR A 219 15.56 -13.03 4.48
N SER A 220 15.00 -12.72 5.67
CA SER A 220 14.85 -13.71 6.76
C SER A 220 13.69 -14.70 6.53
N ALA A 221 12.83 -14.46 5.55
CA ALA A 221 11.69 -15.30 5.18
C ALA A 221 11.77 -15.65 3.67
N PRO A 222 12.73 -16.51 3.26
CA PRO A 222 13.08 -16.75 1.86
C PRO A 222 11.92 -17.32 1.02
N GLU A 223 10.94 -17.94 1.64
CA GLU A 223 9.70 -18.41 1.01
C GLU A 223 8.88 -17.26 0.40
N TRP A 224 9.07 -16.02 0.88
CA TRP A 224 8.36 -14.83 0.39
C TRP A 224 9.03 -14.18 -0.83
N ASP A 225 10.28 -14.55 -1.20
CA ASP A 225 10.93 -13.95 -2.37
C ASP A 225 10.13 -14.17 -3.66
N ALA A 226 9.49 -15.33 -3.82
CA ALA A 226 8.66 -15.62 -5.00
C ALA A 226 7.42 -14.69 -5.06
N TYR A 227 6.80 -14.41 -3.93
CA TYR A 227 5.63 -13.50 -3.85
C TYR A 227 6.02 -12.05 -4.15
N PHE A 228 7.13 -11.56 -3.59
CA PHE A 228 7.61 -10.22 -3.93
C PHE A 228 8.11 -10.10 -5.38
N ARG A 229 8.59 -11.19 -5.99
CA ARG A 229 8.93 -11.22 -7.41
C ARG A 229 7.67 -11.10 -8.28
N ASP A 230 6.58 -11.74 -7.90
CA ASP A 230 5.30 -11.63 -8.59
C ASP A 230 4.78 -10.18 -8.57
N VAL A 231 4.90 -9.50 -7.42
CA VAL A 231 4.61 -8.06 -7.31
C VAL A 231 5.48 -7.22 -8.25
N ASP A 232 6.81 -7.50 -8.32
CA ASP A 232 7.71 -6.81 -9.28
C ASP A 232 7.24 -7.02 -10.74
N ASP A 233 6.84 -8.25 -11.09
CA ASP A 233 6.37 -8.59 -12.44
C ASP A 233 5.03 -7.89 -12.77
N HIS A 234 4.13 -7.75 -11.81
CA HIS A 234 2.89 -6.97 -11.96
C HIS A 234 3.19 -5.50 -12.20
N LEU A 235 4.06 -4.90 -11.36
CA LEU A 235 4.47 -3.51 -11.51
C LEU A 235 5.14 -3.22 -12.85
N ALA A 236 6.00 -4.13 -13.34
CA ALA A 236 6.64 -3.98 -14.65
C ALA A 236 5.60 -3.96 -15.78
N ARG A 237 4.64 -4.89 -15.79
CA ARG A 237 3.55 -4.92 -16.78
C ARG A 237 2.70 -3.65 -16.75
N GLN A 238 2.35 -3.18 -15.54
CA GLN A 238 1.56 -1.96 -15.36
C GLN A 238 2.32 -0.70 -15.84
N GLN A 239 3.63 -0.64 -15.63
CA GLN A 239 4.48 0.45 -16.16
C GLN A 239 4.51 0.46 -17.68
N ASP A 240 4.64 -0.71 -18.32
CA ASP A 240 4.58 -0.84 -19.77
C ASP A 240 3.21 -0.40 -20.30
N GLN A 241 2.12 -0.81 -19.65
CA GLN A 241 0.76 -0.43 -20.03
C GLN A 241 0.53 1.09 -19.95
N VAL A 242 0.92 1.74 -18.82
CA VAL A 242 0.84 3.21 -18.70
C VAL A 242 1.62 3.94 -19.78
N SER A 243 2.72 3.35 -20.25
CA SER A 243 3.57 3.96 -21.28
C SER A 243 3.02 3.80 -22.70
N THR A 244 2.07 2.89 -22.89
CA THR A 244 1.42 2.62 -24.20
C THR A 244 0.07 3.29 -24.36
N LEU A 245 -0.61 3.65 -23.28
CA LEU A 245 -1.81 4.47 -23.27
C LEU A 245 -1.48 5.96 -23.41
#